data_4c566fdd51bd1242189b38a64619a91c
#
_entry.id   4c566fdd51bd1242189b38a64619a91c
#
_cell.length_a   1.000
_cell.length_b   1.000
_cell.length_c   1.000
_cell.angle_alpha   90.00
_cell.angle_beta   90.00
_cell.angle_gamma   90.00
#
_symmetry.space_group_name_H-M   'P 1'
#
loop_
_entity.id
_entity.type
_entity.pdbx_description
1 polymer ?
#
loop_
_entity_poly.entity_id
_entity_poly.type
_entity_poly.pdbx_seq_one_letter_code
_entity_poly.pdbx_strand_id
1 'polypeptide(L)'
;MKKEQVLSKMKEDCLVAVVRAKNLEQGEKVVDAIIEGGINFIEITMTMDEGNPIEFIAKMAEKYKSNPDVVIGAGTVLDPETARSAILAGANYVVSPGLNVETIKMCNRYR
;
A
#
# COMPACT_ATOMS: atom_id res chain seq x y z
N MET A 1 9.40 6.36 -3.80
CA MET A 1 8.71 7.53 -4.42
C MET A 1 8.57 8.63 -3.37
N LYS A 2 8.82 9.86 -3.73
CA LYS A 2 8.72 10.98 -2.78
C LYS A 2 7.25 11.35 -2.52
N LYS A 3 6.98 11.88 -1.34
CA LYS A 3 5.63 12.26 -0.88
C LYS A 3 4.88 13.11 -1.92
N GLU A 4 5.51 14.13 -2.45
CA GLU A 4 4.90 15.04 -3.43
C GLU A 4 4.51 14.32 -4.72
N GLN A 5 5.32 13.38 -5.14
CA GLN A 5 5.04 12.56 -6.34
C GLN A 5 3.83 11.67 -6.11
N VAL A 6 3.74 11.03 -4.94
CA VAL A 6 2.60 10.17 -4.58
C VAL A 6 1.30 11.00 -4.56
N LEU A 7 1.32 12.16 -3.91
CA LEU A 7 0.15 13.04 -3.83
C LEU A 7 -0.29 13.56 -5.19
N SER A 8 0.66 13.92 -6.05
CA SER A 8 0.36 14.38 -7.40
C SER A 8 -0.30 13.29 -8.23
N LYS A 9 0.27 12.09 -8.22
CA LYS A 9 -0.30 10.94 -8.94
C LYS A 9 -1.67 10.56 -8.40
N MET A 10 -1.87 10.62 -7.09
CA MET A 10 -3.16 10.31 -6.47
C MET A 10 -4.26 11.26 -6.97
N LYS A 11 -3.93 12.54 -7.11
CA LYS A 11 -4.84 13.54 -7.65
C LYS A 11 -5.15 13.33 -9.14
N GLU A 12 -4.17 12.90 -9.91
CA GLU A 12 -4.33 12.60 -11.34
C GLU A 12 -5.19 11.36 -11.55
N ASP A 13 -4.90 10.28 -10.84
CA ASP A 13 -5.55 8.99 -11.03
C ASP A 13 -6.95 8.92 -10.39
N CYS A 14 -7.16 9.61 -9.27
CA CYS A 14 -8.45 9.74 -8.57
C CYS A 14 -9.06 8.44 -8.03
N LEU A 15 -8.45 7.29 -8.26
CA LEU A 15 -8.97 5.98 -7.84
C LEU A 15 -7.92 5.20 -7.06
N VAL A 16 -8.37 4.57 -5.99
CA VAL A 16 -7.57 3.63 -5.19
C VAL A 16 -8.36 2.34 -5.06
N ALA A 17 -7.73 1.23 -5.44
CA ALA A 17 -8.32 -0.08 -5.25
C ALA A 17 -7.88 -0.65 -3.90
N VAL A 18 -8.84 -0.92 -3.03
CA VAL A 18 -8.60 -1.54 -1.72
C VAL A 18 -8.65 -3.05 -1.87
N VAL A 19 -7.54 -3.71 -1.56
CA VAL A 19 -7.40 -5.16 -1.74
C VAL A 19 -7.34 -5.85 -0.38
N ARG A 20 -8.32 -6.73 -0.15
CA ARG A 20 -8.33 -7.69 0.95
C ARG A 20 -8.06 -9.06 0.37
N ALA A 21 -6.82 -9.52 0.48
CA ALA A 21 -6.44 -10.79 -0.08
C ALA A 21 -6.83 -11.95 0.83
N LYS A 22 -7.26 -13.05 0.23
CA LYS A 22 -7.49 -14.30 0.94
C LYS A 22 -6.16 -14.94 1.34
N ASN A 23 -5.20 -14.94 0.41
CA ASN A 23 -3.83 -15.39 0.62
C ASN A 23 -2.91 -14.66 -0.38
N LEU A 24 -1.60 -14.90 -0.29
CA LEU A 24 -0.61 -14.22 -1.15
C LEU A 24 -0.83 -14.50 -2.64
N GLU A 25 -1.07 -15.75 -3.01
CA GLU A 25 -1.26 -16.16 -4.41
C GLU A 25 -2.49 -15.50 -5.03
N GLN A 26 -3.62 -15.58 -4.35
CA GLN A 26 -4.87 -14.96 -4.79
C GLN A 26 -4.73 -13.43 -4.84
N GLY A 27 -4.11 -12.85 -3.81
CA GLY A 27 -3.86 -11.42 -3.74
C GLY A 27 -3.02 -10.90 -4.89
N GLU A 28 -1.95 -11.61 -5.27
CA GLU A 28 -1.12 -11.22 -6.41
C GLU A 28 -1.92 -11.20 -7.71
N LYS A 29 -2.74 -12.23 -7.96
CA LYS A 29 -3.60 -12.29 -9.16
C LYS A 29 -4.60 -11.13 -9.19
N VAL A 30 -5.19 -10.79 -8.05
CA VAL A 30 -6.13 -9.67 -7.94
C VAL A 30 -5.44 -8.34 -8.25
N VAL A 31 -4.28 -8.10 -7.65
CA VAL A 31 -3.51 -6.86 -7.89
C VAL A 31 -3.11 -6.75 -9.36
N ASP A 32 -2.60 -7.82 -9.95
CA ASP A 32 -2.19 -7.84 -11.36
C ASP A 32 -3.38 -7.51 -12.28
N ALA A 33 -4.54 -8.09 -12.01
CA ALA A 33 -5.76 -7.84 -12.80
C ALA A 33 -6.23 -6.38 -12.67
N ILE A 34 -6.17 -5.81 -11.47
CA ILE A 34 -6.56 -4.42 -11.23
C ILE A 34 -5.64 -3.45 -11.99
N ILE A 35 -4.34 -3.68 -11.93
CA ILE A 35 -3.35 -2.84 -12.62
C ILE A 35 -3.50 -2.98 -14.14
N GLU A 36 -3.70 -4.19 -14.64
CA GLU A 36 -3.98 -4.43 -16.05
C GLU A 36 -5.25 -3.71 -16.51
N GLY A 37 -6.25 -3.61 -15.63
CA GLY A 37 -7.49 -2.86 -15.89
C GLY A 37 -7.36 -1.35 -15.83
N GLY A 38 -6.21 -0.81 -15.42
CA GLY A 38 -5.91 0.62 -15.46
C GLY A 38 -5.94 1.36 -14.12
N ILE A 39 -6.15 0.68 -12.99
CA ILE A 39 -6.06 1.30 -11.66
C ILE A 39 -4.66 1.05 -11.11
N ASN A 40 -3.92 2.12 -10.86
CA ASN A 40 -2.51 2.06 -10.47
C ASN A 40 -2.25 2.26 -8.97
N PHE A 41 -3.20 2.80 -8.22
CA PHE A 41 -3.10 2.92 -6.77
C PHE A 41 -3.72 1.71 -6.10
N ILE A 42 -2.88 0.94 -5.41
CA ILE A 42 -3.28 -0.30 -4.74
C ILE A 42 -3.08 -0.14 -3.24
N GLU A 43 -4.15 -0.29 -2.49
CA GLU A 43 -4.10 -0.28 -1.02
C GLU A 43 -4.28 -1.70 -0.49
N ILE A 44 -3.21 -2.24 0.08
CA ILE A 44 -3.23 -3.56 0.69
C ILE A 44 -3.62 -3.41 2.16
N THR A 45 -4.75 -4.00 2.55
CA THR A 45 -5.20 -3.91 3.94
C THR A 45 -4.43 -4.85 4.85
N MET A 46 -4.28 -4.44 6.12
CA MET A 46 -3.62 -5.26 7.13
C MET A 46 -4.47 -6.47 7.56
N THR A 47 -5.66 -6.61 7.02
CA THR A 47 -6.55 -7.76 7.25
C THR A 47 -6.40 -8.76 6.11
N MET A 48 -5.85 -9.94 6.40
CA MET A 48 -5.77 -11.09 5.49
C MET A 48 -6.29 -12.33 6.20
N ASP A 49 -6.96 -13.22 5.47
CA ASP A 49 -7.42 -14.49 6.02
C ASP A 49 -6.25 -15.43 6.28
N GLU A 50 -5.35 -15.54 5.32
CA GLU A 50 -4.16 -16.38 5.40
C GLU A 50 -2.94 -15.62 4.88
N GLY A 51 -1.83 -15.71 5.62
CA GLY A 51 -0.59 -15.07 5.23
C GLY A 51 -0.34 -13.74 5.94
N ASN A 52 0.71 -13.05 5.51
CA ASN A 52 1.20 -11.83 6.13
C ASN A 52 1.04 -10.64 5.17
N PRO A 53 0.24 -9.63 5.51
CA PRO A 53 0.05 -8.48 4.63
C PRO A 53 1.32 -7.66 4.40
N ILE A 54 2.25 -7.64 5.34
CA ILE A 54 3.56 -6.97 5.15
C ILE A 54 4.38 -7.69 4.07
N GLU A 55 4.38 -9.02 4.08
CA GLU A 55 5.03 -9.83 3.05
C GLU A 55 4.37 -9.59 1.68
N PHE A 56 3.06 -9.47 1.65
CA PHE A 56 2.31 -9.15 0.42
C PHE A 56 2.70 -7.77 -0.13
N ILE A 57 2.79 -6.76 0.73
CA ILE A 57 3.27 -5.42 0.32
C ILE A 57 4.67 -5.52 -0.26
N ALA A 58 5.59 -6.20 0.41
CA ALA A 58 6.97 -6.36 -0.05
C ALA A 58 7.03 -7.02 -1.43
N LYS A 59 6.24 -8.07 -1.64
CA LYS A 59 6.17 -8.79 -2.91
C LYS A 59 5.65 -7.91 -4.04
N MET A 60 4.58 -7.15 -3.80
CA MET A 60 4.01 -6.28 -4.82
C MET A 60 4.90 -5.06 -5.09
N ALA A 61 5.49 -4.47 -4.06
CA ALA A 61 6.44 -3.37 -4.21
C ALA A 61 7.65 -3.78 -5.07
N GLU A 62 8.19 -4.97 -4.84
CA GLU A 62 9.30 -5.49 -5.64
C GLU A 62 8.88 -5.80 -7.09
N LYS A 63 7.72 -6.43 -7.26
CA LYS A 63 7.21 -6.79 -8.59
C LYS A 63 7.00 -5.57 -9.48
N TYR A 64 6.48 -4.49 -8.93
CA TYR A 64 6.12 -3.29 -9.67
C TYR A 64 7.12 -2.13 -9.54
N LYS A 65 8.29 -2.36 -8.96
CA LYS A 65 9.29 -1.29 -8.74
C LYS A 65 9.74 -0.58 -10.00
N SER A 66 9.71 -1.25 -11.15
CA SER A 66 10.10 -0.68 -12.45
C SER A 66 8.97 0.07 -13.14
N ASN A 67 7.75 -0.02 -12.62
CA ASN A 67 6.60 0.68 -13.20
C ASN A 67 6.33 1.96 -12.40
N PRO A 68 6.68 3.14 -12.96
CA PRO A 68 6.55 4.40 -12.23
C PRO A 68 5.11 4.84 -11.98
N ASP A 69 4.15 4.21 -12.64
CA ASP A 69 2.75 4.56 -12.48
C ASP A 69 2.08 3.82 -11.32
N VAL A 70 2.61 2.66 -10.94
CA VAL A 70 2.04 1.84 -9.86
C VAL A 70 2.51 2.31 -8.50
N VAL A 71 1.56 2.53 -7.60
CA VAL A 71 1.82 2.95 -6.22
C VAL A 71 1.15 1.96 -5.27
N ILE A 72 1.96 1.31 -4.44
CA ILE A 72 1.49 0.36 -3.43
C ILE A 72 1.42 1.06 -2.08
N GLY A 73 0.30 0.92 -1.39
CA GLY A 73 0.11 1.47 -0.06
C GLY A 73 -0.49 0.45 0.91
N ALA A 74 -0.52 0.82 2.18
CA ALA A 74 -1.05 0.00 3.26
C ALA A 74 -2.32 0.63 3.84
N GLY A 75 -3.35 -0.17 4.04
CA GLY A 75 -4.60 0.25 4.65
C GLY A 75 -4.91 -0.48 5.95
N THR A 76 -5.84 0.07 6.72
CA THR A 76 -6.21 -0.45 8.05
C THR A 76 -5.01 -0.49 9.00
N VAL A 77 -4.16 0.51 8.91
CA VAL A 77 -3.01 0.65 9.79
C VAL A 77 -3.44 1.33 11.09
N LEU A 78 -3.32 0.62 12.20
CA LEU A 78 -3.88 1.05 13.49
C LEU A 78 -2.82 1.62 14.45
N ASP A 79 -1.55 1.45 14.15
CA ASP A 79 -0.45 1.76 15.07
C ASP A 79 0.83 2.14 14.32
N PRO A 80 1.76 2.86 14.99
CA PRO A 80 3.01 3.28 14.36
C PRO A 80 3.96 2.12 14.02
N GLU A 81 3.93 1.03 14.78
CA GLU A 81 4.78 -0.14 14.53
C GLU A 81 4.40 -0.80 13.19
N THR A 82 3.11 -0.97 12.95
CA THR A 82 2.59 -1.50 11.68
C THR A 82 2.90 -0.55 10.53
N ALA A 83 2.74 0.77 10.74
CA ALA A 83 3.09 1.77 9.74
C ALA A 83 4.57 1.67 9.34
N ARG A 84 5.47 1.58 10.30
CA ARG A 84 6.90 1.41 10.05
C ARG A 84 7.17 0.14 9.24
N SER A 85 6.59 -0.98 9.64
CA SER A 85 6.76 -2.26 8.95
C SER A 85 6.28 -2.19 7.49
N ALA A 86 5.13 -1.57 7.26
CA ALA A 86 4.58 -1.39 5.90
C ALA A 86 5.48 -0.51 5.04
N ILE A 87 5.97 0.60 5.60
CA ILE A 87 6.87 1.52 4.88
C ILE A 87 8.17 0.83 4.51
N LEU A 88 8.78 0.09 5.44
CA LEU A 88 10.02 -0.65 5.18
C LEU A 88 9.82 -1.77 4.16
N ALA A 89 8.63 -2.32 4.07
CA ALA A 89 8.26 -3.31 3.04
C ALA A 89 8.06 -2.69 1.66
N GLY A 90 7.90 -1.37 1.56
CA GLY A 90 7.78 -0.66 0.29
C GLY A 90 6.47 0.12 0.09
N ALA A 91 5.63 0.22 1.13
CA ALA A 91 4.42 1.04 1.04
C ALA A 91 4.78 2.52 0.85
N ASN A 92 4.15 3.17 -0.12
CA ASN A 92 4.36 4.58 -0.43
C ASN A 92 3.33 5.50 0.22
N TYR A 93 2.28 4.95 0.78
CA TYR A 93 1.29 5.69 1.56
C TYR A 93 0.63 4.76 2.58
N VAL A 94 0.04 5.34 3.60
CA VAL A 94 -0.60 4.63 4.71
C VAL A 94 -1.98 5.23 4.94
N VAL A 95 -2.99 4.36 5.05
CA VAL A 95 -4.37 4.74 5.36
C VAL A 95 -4.77 4.12 6.71
N SER A 96 -5.33 4.94 7.57
CA SER A 96 -5.80 4.53 8.90
C SER A 96 -7.30 4.78 9.03
N PRO A 97 -8.04 3.92 9.75
CA PRO A 97 -9.48 4.10 9.95
C PRO A 97 -9.82 5.18 10.97
N GLY A 98 -8.83 5.69 11.69
CA GLY A 98 -8.99 6.72 12.70
C GLY A 98 -7.73 7.57 12.84
N LEU A 99 -7.83 8.63 13.65
CA LEU A 99 -6.70 9.52 13.92
C LEU A 99 -5.79 8.92 14.99
N ASN A 100 -4.55 8.62 14.62
CA ASN A 100 -3.50 8.21 15.55
C ASN A 100 -2.27 9.09 15.31
N VAL A 101 -1.99 9.99 16.25
CA VAL A 101 -0.91 10.98 16.13
C VAL A 101 0.45 10.30 16.00
N GLU A 102 0.70 9.23 16.74
CA GLU A 102 1.98 8.52 16.69
C GLU A 102 2.21 7.84 15.34
N THR A 103 1.14 7.33 14.70
CA THR A 103 1.20 6.80 13.34
C THR A 103 1.59 7.90 12.34
N ILE A 104 1.00 9.08 12.46
CA ILE A 104 1.33 10.24 11.60
C ILE A 104 2.78 10.64 11.77
N LYS A 105 3.26 10.72 13.01
CA LYS A 105 4.67 11.03 13.32
C LYS A 105 5.61 9.99 12.69
N MET A 106 5.25 8.72 12.79
CA MET A 106 6.04 7.63 12.20
C MET A 106 6.14 7.79 10.67
N CYS A 107 5.01 8.01 10.01
CA CYS A 107 4.99 8.22 8.56
C CYS A 107 5.83 9.42 8.13
N ASN A 108 5.78 10.51 8.91
CA ASN A 108 6.57 11.72 8.62
C ASN A 108 8.08 11.52 8.73
N ARG A 109 8.54 10.53 9.49
CA ARG A 109 9.98 10.19 9.58
C ARG A 109 10.52 9.55 8.30
N TYR A 110 9.66 8.92 7.51
CA TYR A 110 10.05 8.12 6.34
C TYR A 110 9.68 8.74 5.00
N ARG A 111 9.33 10.01 4.94
CA ARG A 111 8.92 10.70 3.71
C ARG A 111 10.01 10.76 2.61
#